data_7413e066b23beeae5568150cc4d6545e
#
_entry.id   7413e066b23beeae5568150cc4d6545e
#
_cell.length_a   1.000
_cell.length_b   1.000
_cell.length_c   1.000
_cell.angle_alpha   90.00
_cell.angle_beta   90.00
_cell.angle_gamma   90.00
#
_symmetry.space_group_name_H-M   'P 1'
#
loop_
_entity.id
_entity.type
_entity.pdbx_description
1 polymer ?
#
loop_
_entity_poly.entity_id
_entity_poly.type
_entity_poly.pdbx_seq_one_letter_code
_entity_poly.pdbx_strand_id
1 'polypeptide(L)'
;MNNKYWEEDIETMSREKLQELQLQRLKKTINIAANSPYYQKVFQEHNITADSIQSLEDIRKIPFTTKADMRATYPFGLVSGNMQEDGVRIHSSSGTTGTPTLIVHSQHDLDSWANLVARCRSEE
;
A
#
# COMPACT_ATOMS: atom_id res chain seq x y z
N MET A 1 -1.94 -31.91 12.00
CA MET A 1 -3.19 -31.42 11.41
C MET A 1 -2.83 -30.63 10.18
N ASN A 2 -3.26 -31.07 9.00
CA ASN A 2 -3.08 -30.24 7.79
C ASN A 2 -4.02 -29.04 7.91
N ASN A 3 -3.50 -27.92 8.33
CA ASN A 3 -4.22 -26.66 8.24
C ASN A 3 -4.24 -26.28 6.76
N LYS A 4 -5.37 -26.48 6.11
CA LYS A 4 -5.58 -26.17 4.68
C LYS A 4 -5.39 -24.66 4.40
N TYR A 5 -5.61 -23.82 5.40
CA TYR A 5 -5.53 -22.37 5.30
C TYR A 5 -4.48 -21.83 6.27
N TRP A 6 -3.77 -20.79 5.86
CA TRP A 6 -2.85 -20.05 6.71
C TRP A 6 -3.61 -19.10 7.65
N GLU A 7 -4.59 -18.39 7.10
CA GLU A 7 -5.50 -17.48 7.80
C GLU A 7 -6.96 -17.80 7.40
N GLU A 8 -7.53 -18.85 7.99
CA GLU A 8 -8.82 -19.39 7.60
C GLU A 8 -9.93 -18.32 7.55
N ASP A 9 -9.99 -17.44 8.56
CA ASP A 9 -11.00 -16.38 8.66
C ASP A 9 -10.95 -15.39 7.48
N ILE A 10 -9.76 -15.13 6.96
CA ILE A 10 -9.54 -14.23 5.81
C ILE A 10 -9.76 -14.98 4.50
N GLU A 11 -9.20 -16.18 4.39
CA GLU A 11 -9.18 -16.96 3.14
C GLU A 11 -10.54 -17.55 2.79
N THR A 12 -11.41 -17.77 3.80
CA THR A 12 -12.78 -18.28 3.61
C THR A 12 -13.87 -17.22 3.78
N MET A 13 -13.47 -15.96 3.90
CA MET A 13 -14.39 -14.84 4.08
C MET A 13 -15.40 -14.73 2.92
N SER A 14 -16.66 -14.42 3.24
CA SER A 14 -17.67 -14.18 2.20
C SER A 14 -17.31 -12.97 1.34
N ARG A 15 -17.81 -12.94 0.10
CA ARG A 15 -17.52 -11.84 -0.84
C ARG A 15 -17.92 -10.48 -0.27
N GLU A 16 -19.06 -10.40 0.38
CA GLU A 16 -19.59 -9.17 0.97
C GLU A 16 -18.66 -8.65 2.08
N LYS A 17 -18.28 -9.52 3.02
CA LYS A 17 -17.35 -9.16 4.10
C LYS A 17 -15.96 -8.75 3.56
N LEU A 18 -15.50 -9.44 2.51
CA LEU A 18 -14.23 -9.10 1.87
C LEU A 18 -14.30 -7.71 1.24
N GLN A 19 -15.40 -7.36 0.57
CA GLN A 19 -15.58 -6.03 -0.03
C GLN A 19 -15.65 -4.93 1.04
N GLU A 20 -16.33 -5.17 2.16
CA GLU A 20 -16.35 -4.25 3.30
C GLU A 20 -14.94 -4.02 3.86
N LEU A 21 -14.19 -5.08 4.09
CA LEU A 21 -12.80 -5.01 4.55
C LEU A 21 -11.90 -4.26 3.56
N GLN A 22 -12.05 -4.52 2.26
CA GLN A 22 -11.31 -3.83 1.21
C GLN A 22 -11.62 -2.33 1.19
N LEU A 23 -12.88 -1.94 1.32
CA LEU A 23 -13.28 -0.53 1.38
C LEU A 23 -12.71 0.18 2.61
N GLN A 24 -12.77 -0.45 3.78
CA GLN A 24 -12.17 0.09 5.00
C GLN A 24 -10.66 0.28 4.85
N ARG A 25 -9.97 -0.70 4.29
CA ARG A 25 -8.52 -0.64 4.04
C ARG A 25 -8.15 0.43 3.01
N LEU A 26 -8.95 0.58 1.94
CA LEU A 26 -8.76 1.62 0.95
C LEU A 26 -8.87 3.03 1.57
N LYS A 27 -9.90 3.30 2.36
CA LYS A 27 -10.06 4.56 3.09
C LYS A 27 -8.88 4.85 4.03
N LYS A 28 -8.45 3.83 4.79
CA LYS A 28 -7.28 3.94 5.66
C LYS A 28 -6.01 4.26 4.87
N THR A 29 -5.81 3.59 3.74
CA THR A 29 -4.65 3.81 2.86
C THR A 29 -4.63 5.25 2.31
N ILE A 30 -5.78 5.77 1.90
CA ILE A 30 -5.89 7.16 1.42
C ILE A 30 -5.51 8.15 2.52
N ASN A 31 -6.01 7.96 3.74
CA ASN A 31 -5.65 8.82 4.88
C ASN A 31 -4.15 8.80 5.19
N ILE A 32 -3.53 7.63 5.13
CA ILE A 32 -2.09 7.50 5.35
C ILE A 32 -1.31 8.13 4.19
N ALA A 33 -1.66 7.82 2.95
CA ALA A 33 -1.00 8.33 1.76
C ALA A 33 -1.04 9.86 1.67
N ALA A 34 -2.13 10.49 2.13
CA ALA A 34 -2.27 11.94 2.19
C ALA A 34 -1.17 12.64 3.02
N ASN A 35 -0.42 11.91 3.84
CA ASN A 35 0.70 12.45 4.60
C ASN A 35 2.01 12.50 3.76
N SER A 36 2.06 11.84 2.61
CA SER A 36 3.24 11.94 1.73
C SER A 36 3.20 13.22 0.89
N PRO A 37 4.34 13.85 0.62
CA PRO A 37 4.38 15.07 -0.21
C PRO A 37 3.74 14.89 -1.58
N TYR A 38 3.94 13.75 -2.22
CA TYR A 38 3.37 13.43 -3.53
C TYR A 38 1.84 13.32 -3.48
N TYR A 39 1.30 12.46 -2.61
CA TYR A 39 -0.14 12.23 -2.57
C TYR A 39 -0.90 13.40 -1.95
N GLN A 40 -0.30 14.18 -1.06
CA GLN A 40 -0.89 15.42 -0.57
C GLN A 40 -1.27 16.34 -1.74
N LYS A 41 -0.35 16.53 -2.69
CA LYS A 41 -0.59 17.32 -3.90
C LYS A 41 -1.63 16.67 -4.81
N VAL A 42 -1.46 15.39 -5.14
CA VAL A 42 -2.37 14.66 -6.04
C VAL A 42 -3.81 14.64 -5.50
N PHE A 43 -3.97 14.36 -4.22
CA PHE A 43 -5.30 14.30 -3.61
C PHE A 43 -5.95 15.68 -3.54
N GLN A 44 -5.18 16.73 -3.30
CA GLN A 44 -5.68 18.10 -3.34
C GLN A 44 -6.14 18.50 -4.76
N GLU A 45 -5.34 18.22 -5.78
CA GLU A 45 -5.67 18.52 -7.18
C GLU A 45 -6.92 17.80 -7.67
N HIS A 46 -7.17 16.59 -7.18
CA HIS A 46 -8.31 15.74 -7.59
C HIS A 46 -9.46 15.71 -6.58
N ASN A 47 -9.41 16.51 -5.51
CA ASN A 47 -10.40 16.55 -4.43
C ASN A 47 -10.67 15.15 -3.80
N ILE A 48 -9.62 14.38 -3.58
CA ILE A 48 -9.69 13.03 -3.01
C ILE A 48 -9.49 13.09 -1.50
N THR A 49 -10.42 12.51 -0.78
CA THR A 49 -10.35 12.27 0.67
C THR A 49 -10.88 10.87 0.95
N ALA A 50 -10.63 10.33 2.15
CA ALA A 50 -11.23 9.05 2.53
C ALA A 50 -12.78 9.09 2.49
N ASP A 51 -13.39 10.25 2.76
CA ASP A 51 -14.83 10.43 2.73
C ASP A 51 -15.39 10.52 1.30
N SER A 52 -14.57 10.90 0.32
CA SER A 52 -14.98 10.90 -1.10
C SER A 52 -15.08 9.48 -1.70
N ILE A 53 -14.60 8.48 -0.98
CA ILE A 53 -14.63 7.07 -1.38
C ILE A 53 -15.77 6.38 -0.63
N GLN A 54 -16.86 6.11 -1.32
CA GLN A 54 -18.05 5.49 -0.77
C GLN A 54 -18.19 4.00 -1.14
N SER A 55 -17.52 3.60 -2.23
CA SER A 55 -17.52 2.23 -2.72
C SER A 55 -16.12 1.86 -3.26
N LEU A 56 -15.88 0.57 -3.51
CA LEU A 56 -14.63 0.12 -4.14
C LEU A 56 -14.47 0.64 -5.57
N GLU A 57 -15.55 0.94 -6.26
CA GLU A 57 -15.52 1.51 -7.62
C GLU A 57 -14.90 2.91 -7.64
N ASP A 58 -15.00 3.64 -6.55
CA ASP A 58 -14.45 4.99 -6.41
C ASP A 58 -12.91 5.02 -6.48
N ILE A 59 -12.24 3.88 -6.41
CA ILE A 59 -10.80 3.77 -6.69
C ILE A 59 -10.42 4.37 -8.05
N ARG A 60 -11.35 4.38 -9.00
CA ARG A 60 -11.17 4.98 -10.33
C ARG A 60 -10.98 6.50 -10.31
N LYS A 61 -11.34 7.16 -9.21
CA LYS A 61 -11.11 8.60 -9.01
C LYS A 61 -9.64 8.90 -8.70
N ILE A 62 -8.88 7.91 -8.26
CA ILE A 62 -7.48 8.06 -7.87
C ILE A 62 -6.60 7.88 -9.11
N PRO A 63 -5.77 8.88 -9.46
CA PRO A 63 -4.83 8.74 -10.56
C PRO A 63 -3.82 7.61 -10.33
N PHE A 64 -3.35 7.00 -11.41
CA PHE A 64 -2.27 6.03 -11.31
C PHE A 64 -0.97 6.71 -10.89
N THR A 65 -0.21 6.00 -10.05
CA THR A 65 1.18 6.35 -9.75
C THR A 65 2.09 5.55 -10.66
N THR A 66 3.00 6.22 -11.34
CA THR A 66 3.89 5.60 -12.29
C THR A 66 5.33 5.54 -11.75
N LYS A 67 6.18 4.77 -12.42
CA LYS A 67 7.62 4.74 -12.10
C LYS A 67 8.29 6.10 -12.34
N ALA A 68 7.76 6.90 -13.26
CA ALA A 68 8.23 8.26 -13.49
C ALA A 68 7.94 9.16 -12.28
N ASP A 69 6.76 9.03 -11.66
CA ASP A 69 6.39 9.77 -10.45
C ASP A 69 7.31 9.41 -9.28
N MET A 70 7.62 8.12 -9.11
CA MET A 70 8.58 7.66 -8.10
C MET A 70 9.97 8.26 -8.28
N ARG A 71 10.43 8.40 -9.52
CA ARG A 71 11.74 9.01 -9.83
C ARG A 71 11.71 10.52 -9.64
N ALA A 72 10.65 11.19 -10.05
CA ALA A 72 10.49 12.64 -9.93
C ALA A 72 10.42 13.08 -8.47
N THR A 73 9.97 12.20 -7.57
CA THR A 73 9.83 12.46 -6.13
C THR A 73 10.94 11.81 -5.29
N TYR A 74 12.01 11.35 -5.94
CA TYR A 74 13.18 10.79 -5.27
C TYR A 74 13.79 11.80 -4.28
N PRO A 75 14.28 11.38 -3.10
CA PRO A 75 14.28 10.00 -2.62
C PRO A 75 13.02 9.58 -1.84
N PHE A 76 12.31 10.49 -1.18
CA PHE A 76 11.31 10.16 -0.17
C PHE A 76 9.94 10.82 -0.37
N GLY A 77 9.67 11.37 -1.54
CA GLY A 77 8.42 12.09 -1.82
C GLY A 77 7.16 11.25 -1.73
N LEU A 78 7.27 9.93 -1.80
CA LEU A 78 6.17 8.96 -1.63
C LEU A 78 6.06 8.40 -0.22
N VAL A 79 6.97 8.74 0.67
CA VAL A 79 6.94 8.24 2.06
C VAL A 79 5.86 9.00 2.84
N SER A 80 4.94 8.26 3.44
CA SER A 80 3.78 8.80 4.18
C SER A 80 3.94 8.76 5.70
N GLY A 81 4.94 8.08 6.22
CA GLY A 81 5.24 7.97 7.65
C GLY A 81 6.45 8.80 8.05
N ASN A 82 6.75 8.81 9.35
CA ASN A 82 7.98 9.37 9.86
C ASN A 82 9.13 8.36 9.67
N MET A 83 10.00 8.63 8.69
CA MET A 83 11.13 7.74 8.39
C MET A 83 12.04 7.43 9.58
N GLN A 84 12.20 8.37 10.50
CA GLN A 84 13.09 8.19 11.65
C GLN A 84 12.47 7.29 12.72
N GLU A 85 11.16 7.27 12.83
CA GLU A 85 10.41 6.50 13.81
C GLU A 85 9.89 5.18 13.26
N ASP A 86 9.37 5.20 12.01
CA ASP A 86 8.63 4.10 11.43
C ASP A 86 9.45 3.30 10.41
N GLY A 87 10.44 3.92 9.76
CA GLY A 87 11.23 3.30 8.70
C GLY A 87 12.28 2.33 9.25
N VAL A 88 12.10 1.04 9.00
CA VAL A 88 13.03 0.00 9.47
C VAL A 88 13.90 -0.58 8.37
N ARG A 89 13.50 -0.43 7.10
CA ARG A 89 14.25 -0.95 5.95
C ARG A 89 14.01 -0.13 4.70
N ILE A 90 15.08 0.08 3.92
CA ILE A 90 15.01 0.73 2.62
C ILE A 90 15.42 -0.30 1.56
N HIS A 91 14.58 -0.47 0.54
CA HIS A 91 14.89 -1.22 -0.66
C HIS A 91 15.09 -0.27 -1.83
N SER A 92 16.06 -0.61 -2.67
CA SER A 92 16.33 0.14 -3.90
C SER A 92 16.31 -0.79 -5.10
N SER A 93 15.69 -0.36 -6.18
CA SER A 93 15.86 -1.05 -7.45
C SER A 93 17.22 -0.70 -8.06
N SER A 94 17.91 -1.68 -8.64
CA SER A 94 19.10 -1.44 -9.46
C SER A 94 18.66 -0.71 -10.73
N GLY A 95 18.75 0.63 -10.72
CA GLY A 95 18.38 1.43 -11.88
C GLY A 95 19.38 1.24 -13.03
N THR A 96 19.14 0.33 -13.94
CA THR A 96 19.91 0.17 -15.18
C THR A 96 19.74 1.36 -16.12
N THR A 97 18.74 2.24 -15.90
CA THR A 97 18.34 3.32 -16.78
C THR A 97 18.23 4.69 -16.09
N GLY A 98 18.95 4.95 -15.00
CA GLY A 98 18.94 6.27 -14.32
C GLY A 98 18.68 6.20 -12.82
N THR A 99 17.96 7.19 -12.27
CA THR A 99 17.69 7.29 -10.83
C THR A 99 16.99 6.02 -10.30
N PRO A 100 17.54 5.38 -9.26
CA PRO A 100 16.88 4.22 -8.65
C PRO A 100 15.54 4.62 -8.02
N THR A 101 14.66 3.65 -7.83
CA THR A 101 13.47 3.84 -6.99
C THR A 101 13.77 3.38 -5.59
N LEU A 102 13.38 4.17 -4.59
CA LEU A 102 13.50 3.80 -3.18
C LEU A 102 12.13 3.47 -2.59
N ILE A 103 12.08 2.41 -1.80
CA ILE A 103 10.90 2.00 -1.06
C ILE A 103 11.32 1.86 0.41
N VAL A 104 10.64 2.62 1.27
CA VAL A 104 10.81 2.55 2.72
C VAL A 104 9.74 1.64 3.28
N HIS A 105 10.14 0.66 4.06
CA HIS A 105 9.24 -0.27 4.74
C HIS A 105 9.20 0.02 6.24
N SER A 106 8.00 0.08 6.78
CA SER A 106 7.77 -0.01 8.22
C SER A 106 7.88 -1.47 8.70
N GLN A 107 7.92 -1.68 10.02
CA GLN A 107 7.85 -3.04 10.57
C GLN A 107 6.55 -3.74 10.15
N HIS A 108 5.43 -3.02 10.15
CA HIS A 108 4.14 -3.55 9.70
C HIS A 108 4.16 -4.02 8.24
N ASP A 109 4.84 -3.28 7.35
CA ASP A 109 4.98 -3.67 5.94
C ASP A 109 5.77 -4.98 5.81
N LEU A 110 6.85 -5.12 6.57
CA LEU A 110 7.67 -6.34 6.56
C LEU A 110 6.90 -7.54 7.11
N ASP A 111 6.16 -7.37 8.19
CA ASP A 111 5.35 -8.42 8.80
C ASP A 111 4.22 -8.85 7.85
N SER A 112 3.56 -7.88 7.21
CA SER A 112 2.53 -8.15 6.20
C SER A 112 3.10 -8.90 4.99
N TRP A 113 4.28 -8.50 4.53
CA TRP A 113 4.95 -9.18 3.42
C TRP A 113 5.34 -10.61 3.80
N ALA A 114 5.93 -10.81 4.98
CA ALA A 114 6.27 -12.13 5.49
C ALA A 114 5.04 -13.04 5.59
N ASN A 115 3.91 -12.49 6.07
CA ASN A 115 2.65 -13.22 6.17
C ASN A 115 2.10 -13.65 4.79
N LEU A 116 2.15 -12.76 3.80
CA LEU A 116 1.73 -13.09 2.42
C LEU A 116 2.62 -14.18 1.78
N VAL A 117 3.93 -14.11 2.01
CA VAL A 117 4.87 -15.15 1.53
C VAL A 117 4.61 -16.49 2.21
N ALA A 118 4.33 -16.48 3.53
CA ALA A 118 3.98 -17.69 4.27
C ALA A 118 2.69 -18.33 3.73
N ARG A 119 1.67 -17.53 3.41
CA ARG A 119 0.43 -18.00 2.79
C ARG A 119 0.70 -18.70 1.45
N CYS A 120 1.50 -18.09 0.57
CA CYS A 120 1.83 -18.69 -0.73
C CYS A 120 2.55 -20.03 -0.61
N ARG A 121 3.31 -20.24 0.48
CA ARG A 121 4.05 -21.50 0.71
C ARG A 121 3.27 -22.56 1.47
N SER A 122 2.21 -22.19 2.17
CA SER A 122 1.37 -23.14 2.93
C SER A 122 0.49 -24.00 2.01
N GLU A 123 0.35 -23.63 0.74
CA GLU A 123 -0.40 -24.38 -0.27
C GLU A 123 0.41 -25.52 -0.94
N GLU A 124 1.71 -25.61 -0.68
CA GLU A 124 2.58 -26.69 -1.13
C GLU A 124 2.68 -27.82 -0.07
#